data_08562910aa47350022bc4ea2f7a8badd
#
_entry.id   08562910aa47350022bc4ea2f7a8badd
#
_cell.length_a   1.000
_cell.length_b   1.000
_cell.length_c   1.000
_cell.angle_alpha   90.00
_cell.angle_beta   90.00
_cell.angle_gamma   90.00
#
_symmetry.space_group_name_H-M   'P 1'
#
loop_
_entity.id
_entity.type
_entity.pdbx_description
1 polymer ?
#
loop_
_entity_poly.entity_id
_entity_poly.type
_entity_poly.pdbx_seq_one_letter_code
_entity_poly.pdbx_strand_id
1 'polypeptide(L)'
;MRMRVLWLVPVFAIACAKSPSPGDEAASVAGSVSQTSALVGPRWRLVELEGQPSIAGGGAREPHLVFSRSDDVDRVGGATGCNSMGGTYEVDGDRIRFVELISTKMACVEEDRMRQEARFLGALQLADRYAISGDTLTLTAAGEAVAKFEK
;
A
#
# COMPACT_ATOMS: atom_id res chain seq x y z
N MET A 1 65.58 -33.08 24.31
CA MET A 1 64.23 -32.51 24.51
C MET A 1 63.79 -31.93 23.18
N ARG A 2 62.96 -32.66 22.40
CA ARG A 2 62.56 -32.26 21.04
C ARG A 2 61.10 -31.80 21.08
N MET A 3 60.89 -30.51 20.92
CA MET A 3 59.58 -29.88 20.92
C MET A 3 58.97 -29.99 19.51
N ARG A 4 57.89 -30.77 19.39
CA ARG A 4 57.11 -30.91 18.14
C ARG A 4 56.09 -29.78 18.08
N VAL A 5 56.26 -28.86 17.16
CA VAL A 5 55.27 -27.81 16.87
C VAL A 5 54.20 -28.43 15.95
N LEU A 6 52.97 -28.52 16.48
CA LEU A 6 51.79 -28.96 15.73
C LEU A 6 51.20 -27.78 15.00
N TRP A 7 51.26 -27.80 13.66
CA TRP A 7 50.61 -26.82 12.79
C TRP A 7 49.13 -27.18 12.68
N LEU A 8 48.24 -26.32 13.22
CA LEU A 8 46.80 -26.38 13.00
C LEU A 8 46.48 -25.62 11.70
N VAL A 9 46.01 -26.32 10.69
CA VAL A 9 45.52 -25.77 9.43
C VAL A 9 44.06 -25.41 9.64
N PRO A 10 43.61 -24.16 9.44
CA PRO A 10 42.21 -23.82 9.49
C PRO A 10 41.52 -24.31 8.19
N VAL A 11 40.50 -25.14 8.36
CA VAL A 11 39.60 -25.53 7.28
C VAL A 11 38.62 -24.34 7.06
N PHE A 12 38.80 -23.61 5.96
CA PHE A 12 37.81 -22.64 5.50
C PHE A 12 36.63 -23.41 4.92
N ALA A 13 35.51 -23.38 5.63
CA ALA A 13 34.22 -23.82 5.09
C ALA A 13 33.74 -22.75 4.07
N ILE A 14 33.79 -23.11 2.78
CA ILE A 14 33.21 -22.33 1.70
C ILE A 14 31.70 -22.48 1.83
N ALA A 15 31.01 -21.45 2.37
CA ALA A 15 29.58 -21.35 2.32
C ALA A 15 29.17 -21.09 0.86
N CYS A 16 28.56 -22.09 0.22
CA CYS A 16 27.87 -21.89 -1.06
C CYS A 16 26.73 -20.91 -0.87
N ALA A 17 26.94 -19.67 -1.26
CA ALA A 17 25.86 -18.72 -1.43
C ALA A 17 24.99 -19.22 -2.60
N LYS A 18 23.76 -19.63 -2.29
CA LYS A 18 22.76 -20.03 -3.28
C LYS A 18 22.40 -18.80 -4.08
N SER A 19 22.85 -18.70 -5.32
CA SER A 19 22.44 -17.66 -6.26
C SER A 19 20.93 -17.77 -6.50
N PRO A 20 20.18 -16.66 -6.50
CA PRO A 20 18.77 -16.70 -6.86
C PRO A 20 18.62 -17.18 -8.30
N SER A 21 17.70 -18.11 -8.52
CA SER A 21 17.37 -18.62 -9.85
C SER A 21 16.71 -17.52 -10.68
N PRO A 22 17.01 -17.39 -11.98
CA PRO A 22 16.41 -16.36 -12.85
C PRO A 22 14.88 -16.48 -13.02
N GLY A 23 14.25 -17.52 -12.48
CA GLY A 23 12.80 -17.70 -12.47
C GLY A 23 12.07 -16.90 -11.37
N ASP A 24 12.74 -16.58 -10.26
CA ASP A 24 12.10 -15.91 -9.14
C ASP A 24 11.90 -14.39 -9.40
N GLU A 25 12.80 -13.75 -10.13
CA GLU A 25 12.66 -12.35 -10.52
C GLU A 25 11.55 -12.13 -11.55
N ALA A 26 11.41 -13.03 -12.53
CA ALA A 26 10.35 -12.91 -13.54
C ALA A 26 8.95 -13.08 -12.95
N ALA A 27 8.76 -13.95 -11.97
CA ALA A 27 7.49 -14.14 -11.27
C ALA A 27 7.13 -12.92 -10.40
N SER A 28 8.12 -12.30 -9.76
CA SER A 28 7.91 -11.08 -8.94
C SER A 28 7.49 -9.90 -9.80
N VAL A 29 8.13 -9.68 -10.95
CA VAL A 29 7.81 -8.57 -11.87
C VAL A 29 6.42 -8.75 -12.50
N ALA A 30 6.07 -9.96 -12.92
CA ALA A 30 4.76 -10.27 -13.49
C ALA A 30 3.62 -10.08 -12.46
N GLY A 31 3.84 -10.45 -11.20
CA GLY A 31 2.90 -10.21 -10.12
C GLY A 31 2.66 -8.73 -9.84
N SER A 32 3.71 -7.92 -9.88
CA SER A 32 3.64 -6.46 -9.66
C SER A 32 2.87 -5.74 -10.76
N VAL A 33 3.12 -6.06 -12.02
CA VAL A 33 2.41 -5.46 -13.17
C VAL A 33 0.92 -5.82 -13.14
N SER A 34 0.58 -7.05 -12.75
CA SER A 34 -0.82 -7.49 -12.62
C SER A 34 -1.56 -6.73 -11.51
N GLN A 35 -0.91 -6.49 -10.37
CA GLN A 35 -1.52 -5.75 -9.26
C GLN A 35 -1.73 -4.27 -9.60
N THR A 36 -0.78 -3.62 -10.26
CA THR A 36 -0.93 -2.23 -10.69
C THR A 36 -2.09 -2.06 -11.68
N SER A 37 -2.26 -3.00 -12.61
CA SER A 37 -3.38 -3.01 -13.55
C SER A 37 -4.73 -3.23 -12.85
N ALA A 38 -4.76 -4.01 -11.77
CA ALA A 38 -5.97 -4.26 -10.99
C ALA A 38 -6.35 -3.09 -10.07
N LEU A 39 -5.38 -2.22 -9.73
CA LEU A 39 -5.60 -1.04 -8.89
C LEU A 39 -6.42 0.02 -9.61
N VAL A 40 -6.15 0.23 -10.91
CA VAL A 40 -6.75 1.30 -11.74
C VAL A 40 -8.13 0.88 -12.24
N GLY A 41 -9.10 1.78 -12.15
CA GLY A 41 -10.44 1.66 -12.70
C GLY A 41 -11.54 1.37 -11.66
N PRO A 42 -11.41 0.37 -10.77
CA PRO A 42 -12.43 0.11 -9.77
C PRO A 42 -12.65 1.28 -8.80
N ARG A 43 -13.87 1.37 -8.29
CA ARG A 43 -14.18 2.21 -7.13
C ARG A 43 -13.91 1.37 -5.87
N TRP A 44 -12.87 1.70 -5.15
CA TRP A 44 -12.46 1.06 -3.92
C TRP A 44 -13.16 1.69 -2.71
N ARG A 45 -14.21 1.07 -2.21
CA ARG A 45 -14.99 1.53 -1.05
C ARG A 45 -14.26 1.17 0.23
N LEU A 46 -14.06 2.13 1.12
CA LEU A 46 -13.44 1.91 2.43
C LEU A 46 -14.34 1.06 3.32
N VAL A 47 -13.83 -0.07 3.81
CA VAL A 47 -14.55 -0.98 4.71
C VAL A 47 -13.94 -1.02 6.10
N GLU A 48 -12.63 -0.82 6.22
CA GLU A 48 -11.92 -0.83 7.49
C GLU A 48 -10.85 0.27 7.51
N LEU A 49 -10.72 0.99 8.61
CA LEU A 49 -9.72 2.01 8.83
C LEU A 49 -9.06 1.79 10.20
N GLU A 50 -7.73 1.52 10.19
CA GLU A 50 -6.94 1.26 11.41
C GLU A 50 -7.59 0.19 12.31
N GLY A 51 -8.04 -0.92 11.72
CA GLY A 51 -8.68 -2.03 12.43
C GLY A 51 -10.12 -1.78 12.88
N GLN A 52 -10.73 -0.65 12.53
CA GLN A 52 -12.12 -0.33 12.87
C GLN A 52 -13.00 -0.31 11.61
N PRO A 53 -14.24 -0.81 11.67
CA PRO A 53 -15.17 -0.69 10.56
C PRO A 53 -15.35 0.76 10.13
N SER A 54 -15.39 1.00 8.81
CA SER A 54 -15.65 2.33 8.26
C SER A 54 -17.08 2.77 8.57
N ILE A 55 -17.24 4.03 8.98
CA ILE A 55 -18.54 4.66 9.07
C ILE A 55 -19.03 4.94 7.66
N ALA A 56 -20.03 4.18 7.22
CA ALA A 56 -20.60 4.33 5.89
C ALA A 56 -21.24 5.71 5.71
N GLY A 57 -20.89 6.38 4.63
CA GLY A 57 -21.62 7.54 4.14
C GLY A 57 -22.70 7.08 3.15
N GLY A 58 -23.83 7.75 3.09
CA GLY A 58 -24.82 7.44 2.05
C GLY A 58 -24.40 7.99 0.68
N GLY A 59 -24.49 7.14 -0.37
CA GLY A 59 -24.37 7.59 -1.76
C GLY A 59 -22.99 8.09 -2.16
N ALA A 60 -22.92 9.25 -2.83
CA ALA A 60 -21.69 9.82 -3.39
C ALA A 60 -20.62 10.20 -2.37
N ARG A 61 -20.99 10.32 -1.09
CA ARG A 61 -20.09 10.67 0.02
C ARG A 61 -19.56 9.47 0.78
N GLU A 62 -19.89 8.25 0.36
CA GLU A 62 -19.28 7.04 0.91
C GLU A 62 -17.76 7.09 0.74
N PRO A 63 -16.97 6.84 1.81
CA PRO A 63 -15.51 6.88 1.71
C PRO A 63 -15.01 5.88 0.66
N HIS A 64 -14.29 6.37 -0.34
CA HIS A 64 -13.77 5.54 -1.43
C HIS A 64 -12.60 6.20 -2.13
N LEU A 65 -11.83 5.38 -2.85
CA LEU A 65 -10.77 5.78 -3.77
C LEU A 65 -11.08 5.29 -5.18
N VAL A 66 -10.66 6.07 -6.17
CA VAL A 66 -10.60 5.69 -7.58
C VAL A 66 -9.22 6.05 -8.09
N PHE A 67 -8.51 5.05 -8.58
CA PHE A 67 -7.20 5.23 -9.21
C PHE A 67 -7.38 5.31 -10.73
N SER A 68 -6.67 6.22 -11.34
CA SER A 68 -6.71 6.43 -12.79
C SER A 68 -5.31 6.80 -13.30
N ARG A 69 -5.08 6.55 -14.59
CA ARG A 69 -3.87 7.01 -15.29
C ARG A 69 -4.30 7.82 -16.51
N SER A 70 -3.75 9.02 -16.65
CA SER A 70 -3.97 9.89 -17.78
C SER A 70 -2.70 10.66 -18.08
N ASP A 71 -2.28 10.69 -19.35
CA ASP A 71 -1.09 11.41 -19.81
C ASP A 71 0.17 11.08 -19.01
N ASP A 72 0.38 9.78 -18.73
CA ASP A 72 1.48 9.24 -17.91
C ASP A 72 1.50 9.74 -16.45
N VAL A 73 0.40 10.30 -15.96
CA VAL A 73 0.24 10.71 -14.56
C VAL A 73 -0.75 9.79 -13.86
N ASP A 74 -0.29 9.20 -12.76
CA ASP A 74 -1.11 8.39 -11.87
C ASP A 74 -1.87 9.28 -10.90
N ARG A 75 -3.21 9.29 -11.00
CA ARG A 75 -4.11 10.14 -10.21
C ARG A 75 -4.98 9.31 -9.31
N VAL A 76 -5.22 9.81 -8.12
CA VAL A 76 -6.20 9.28 -7.18
C VAL A 76 -7.26 10.32 -6.90
N GLY A 77 -8.51 9.92 -6.90
CA GLY A 77 -9.65 10.73 -6.49
C GLY A 77 -10.61 9.93 -5.63
N GLY A 78 -11.57 10.61 -5.04
CA GLY A 78 -12.58 9.93 -4.25
C GLY A 78 -13.30 10.83 -3.26
N ALA A 79 -13.88 10.20 -2.25
CA ALA A 79 -14.52 10.87 -1.14
C ALA A 79 -13.98 10.32 0.20
N THR A 80 -13.94 11.16 1.21
CA THR A 80 -13.42 10.83 2.54
C THR A 80 -14.54 10.56 3.56
N GLY A 81 -15.81 10.63 3.11
CA GLY A 81 -16.99 10.51 3.94
C GLY A 81 -17.75 11.83 4.08
N CYS A 82 -17.04 12.95 4.09
CA CYS A 82 -17.57 14.31 4.13
C CYS A 82 -17.16 15.09 2.90
N ASN A 83 -15.89 15.04 2.58
CA ASN A 83 -15.26 15.84 1.55
C ASN A 83 -14.88 14.99 0.34
N SER A 84 -14.74 15.64 -0.81
CA SER A 84 -14.06 15.06 -1.96
C SER A 84 -12.56 15.22 -1.79
N MET A 85 -11.82 14.26 -2.29
CA MET A 85 -10.36 14.29 -2.28
C MET A 85 -9.79 14.02 -3.68
N GLY A 86 -8.57 14.46 -3.90
CA GLY A 86 -7.79 14.17 -5.09
C GLY A 86 -6.30 14.31 -4.82
N GLY A 87 -5.50 13.81 -5.75
CA GLY A 87 -4.05 13.88 -5.68
C GLY A 87 -3.41 13.00 -6.74
N THR A 88 -2.12 12.76 -6.58
CA THR A 88 -1.36 11.82 -7.40
C THR A 88 -0.82 10.69 -6.51
N TYR A 89 -0.41 9.60 -7.14
CA TYR A 89 0.26 8.51 -6.45
C TYR A 89 1.40 7.96 -7.31
N GLU A 90 2.34 7.31 -6.66
CA GLU A 90 3.45 6.61 -7.30
C GLU A 90 3.41 5.15 -6.87
N VAL A 91 3.70 4.24 -7.80
CA VAL A 91 3.75 2.80 -7.56
C VAL A 91 5.07 2.24 -8.08
N ASP A 92 5.74 1.44 -7.24
CA ASP A 92 6.90 0.64 -7.59
C ASP A 92 6.76 -0.75 -6.97
N GLY A 93 6.39 -1.73 -7.77
CA GLY A 93 6.05 -3.07 -7.30
C GLY A 93 4.82 -3.06 -6.39
N ASP A 94 5.00 -3.44 -5.14
CA ASP A 94 3.98 -3.42 -4.08
C ASP A 94 4.02 -2.13 -3.25
N ARG A 95 4.96 -1.23 -3.53
CA ARG A 95 5.07 0.05 -2.85
C ARG A 95 4.10 1.05 -3.46
N ILE A 96 3.48 1.85 -2.61
CA ILE A 96 2.61 2.95 -3.01
C ILE A 96 2.96 4.19 -2.18
N ARG A 97 2.92 5.34 -2.82
CA ARG A 97 3.07 6.64 -2.15
C ARG A 97 2.04 7.61 -2.70
N PHE A 98 1.25 8.18 -1.83
CA PHE A 98 0.32 9.25 -2.20
C PHE A 98 1.02 10.60 -2.13
N VAL A 99 0.82 11.42 -3.16
CA VAL A 99 1.49 12.71 -3.33
C VAL A 99 0.44 13.79 -3.54
N GLU A 100 0.67 14.97 -2.98
CA GLU A 100 -0.18 16.15 -3.19
C GLU A 100 -1.67 15.91 -2.90
N LEU A 101 -1.97 15.14 -1.84
CA LEU A 101 -3.36 14.93 -1.44
C LEU A 101 -4.00 16.24 -1.01
N ILE A 102 -5.10 16.57 -1.67
CA ILE A 102 -5.95 17.71 -1.36
C ILE A 102 -7.36 17.23 -1.06
N SER A 103 -8.07 17.92 -0.19
CA SER A 103 -9.49 17.69 0.06
C SER A 103 -10.25 19.01 0.17
N THR A 104 -11.54 18.97 -0.17
CA THR A 104 -12.44 20.09 0.13
C THR A 104 -12.59 20.24 1.64
N LYS A 105 -12.98 21.42 2.10
CA LYS A 105 -13.15 21.72 3.53
C LYS A 105 -14.62 22.11 3.82
N MET A 106 -15.53 21.17 3.54
CA MET A 106 -16.91 21.34 3.97
C MET A 106 -17.05 20.94 5.43
N ALA A 107 -17.83 21.69 6.19
CA ALA A 107 -18.18 21.29 7.54
C ALA A 107 -19.17 20.12 7.50
N CYS A 108 -18.81 19.01 8.11
CA CYS A 108 -19.74 17.93 8.39
C CYS A 108 -20.50 18.21 9.69
N VAL A 109 -21.75 17.84 9.70
CA VAL A 109 -22.59 17.97 10.93
C VAL A 109 -22.18 16.90 11.95
N GLU A 110 -21.64 15.76 11.50
CA GLU A 110 -21.33 14.60 12.33
C GLU A 110 -19.84 14.57 12.66
N GLU A 111 -19.50 14.77 13.92
CA GLU A 111 -18.11 14.78 14.41
C GLU A 111 -17.37 13.46 14.13
N ASP A 112 -18.06 12.31 14.22
CA ASP A 112 -17.46 11.01 13.97
C ASP A 112 -16.97 10.87 12.53
N ARG A 113 -17.69 11.44 11.57
CA ARG A 113 -17.27 11.49 10.17
C ARG A 113 -16.07 12.40 9.95
N MET A 114 -16.02 13.54 10.62
CA MET A 114 -14.85 14.42 10.55
C MET A 114 -13.61 13.73 11.13
N ARG A 115 -13.76 13.01 12.23
CA ARG A 115 -12.67 12.22 12.81
C ARG A 115 -12.21 11.11 11.87
N GLN A 116 -13.15 10.37 11.27
CA GLN A 116 -12.83 9.33 10.29
C GLN A 116 -12.11 9.92 9.07
N GLU A 117 -12.56 11.05 8.54
CA GLU A 117 -11.91 11.73 7.42
C GLU A 117 -10.46 12.10 7.73
N ALA A 118 -10.20 12.72 8.90
CA ALA A 118 -8.84 13.08 9.30
C ALA A 118 -7.94 11.86 9.41
N ARG A 119 -8.44 10.75 10.00
CA ARG A 119 -7.72 9.47 10.09
C ARG A 119 -7.49 8.86 8.72
N PHE A 120 -8.49 8.90 7.84
CA PHE A 120 -8.39 8.35 6.49
C PHE A 120 -7.32 9.07 5.66
N LEU A 121 -7.32 10.41 5.65
CA LEU A 121 -6.28 11.19 4.99
C LEU A 121 -4.90 10.92 5.60
N GLY A 122 -4.81 10.79 6.91
CA GLY A 122 -3.57 10.42 7.61
C GLY A 122 -3.09 9.02 7.22
N ALA A 123 -3.98 8.03 7.15
CA ALA A 123 -3.66 6.67 6.72
C ALA A 123 -3.13 6.62 5.28
N LEU A 124 -3.72 7.42 4.36
CA LEU A 124 -3.20 7.52 2.99
C LEU A 124 -1.79 8.14 2.94
N GLN A 125 -1.53 9.17 3.75
CA GLN A 125 -0.20 9.79 3.81
C GLN A 125 0.88 8.87 4.38
N LEU A 126 0.50 7.94 5.27
CA LEU A 126 1.41 6.99 5.91
C LEU A 126 1.58 5.70 5.12
N ALA A 127 0.65 5.38 4.22
CA ALA A 127 0.69 4.14 3.45
C ALA A 127 1.97 4.05 2.61
N ASP A 128 2.67 2.93 2.74
CA ASP A 128 3.92 2.64 2.04
C ASP A 128 3.82 1.41 1.12
N ARG A 129 2.82 0.55 1.32
CA ARG A 129 2.56 -0.63 0.48
C ARG A 129 1.08 -0.85 0.24
N TYR A 130 0.79 -1.59 -0.83
CA TYR A 130 -0.54 -2.09 -1.13
C TYR A 130 -0.52 -3.55 -1.56
N ALA A 131 -1.63 -4.23 -1.35
CA ALA A 131 -1.87 -5.57 -1.86
C ALA A 131 -3.33 -5.69 -2.31
N ILE A 132 -3.54 -6.37 -3.43
CA ILE A 132 -4.88 -6.69 -3.93
C ILE A 132 -5.06 -8.20 -3.90
N SER A 133 -6.13 -8.66 -3.24
CA SER A 133 -6.52 -10.06 -3.18
C SER A 133 -8.01 -10.17 -3.50
N GLY A 134 -8.33 -10.70 -4.67
CA GLY A 134 -9.71 -10.74 -5.18
C GLY A 134 -10.29 -9.33 -5.31
N ASP A 135 -11.34 -9.06 -4.54
CA ASP A 135 -12.05 -7.78 -4.52
C ASP A 135 -11.59 -6.84 -3.40
N THR A 136 -10.56 -7.23 -2.66
CA THR A 136 -10.03 -6.46 -1.52
C THR A 136 -8.71 -5.78 -1.88
N LEU A 137 -8.60 -4.47 -1.61
CA LEU A 137 -7.38 -3.69 -1.59
C LEU A 137 -7.01 -3.39 -0.14
N THR A 138 -5.80 -3.73 0.26
CA THR A 138 -5.24 -3.40 1.57
C THR A 138 -4.08 -2.43 1.41
N LEU A 139 -4.11 -1.33 2.15
CA LEU A 139 -2.98 -0.42 2.33
C LEU A 139 -2.32 -0.71 3.67
N THR A 140 -0.99 -0.74 3.67
CA THR A 140 -0.19 -0.93 4.89
C THR A 140 0.79 0.22 5.09
N ALA A 141 1.13 0.48 6.35
CA ALA A 141 2.18 1.38 6.76
C ALA A 141 3.03 0.69 7.82
N ALA A 142 4.33 0.64 7.64
CA ALA A 142 5.27 -0.04 8.53
C ALA A 142 4.89 -1.52 8.83
N GLY A 143 4.25 -2.19 7.86
CA GLY A 143 3.83 -3.59 7.98
C GLY A 143 2.45 -3.82 8.59
N GLU A 144 1.78 -2.77 9.09
CA GLU A 144 0.43 -2.86 9.66
C GLU A 144 -0.63 -2.37 8.67
N ALA A 145 -1.78 -3.05 8.61
CA ALA A 145 -2.88 -2.63 7.76
C ALA A 145 -3.51 -1.34 8.29
N VAL A 146 -3.45 -0.26 7.50
CA VAL A 146 -4.02 1.04 7.87
C VAL A 146 -5.36 1.30 7.23
N ALA A 147 -5.66 0.71 6.07
CA ALA A 147 -6.96 0.80 5.43
C ALA A 147 -7.24 -0.43 4.57
N LYS A 148 -8.50 -0.89 4.56
CA LYS A 148 -8.99 -1.94 3.66
C LYS A 148 -10.19 -1.43 2.87
N PHE A 149 -10.24 -1.84 1.63
CA PHE A 149 -11.26 -1.44 0.67
C PHE A 149 -11.80 -2.66 -0.07
N GLU A 150 -13.03 -2.54 -0.56
CA GLU A 150 -13.68 -3.48 -1.47
C GLU A 150 -14.18 -2.76 -2.72
N LYS A 151 -14.14 -3.43 -3.87
CA LYS A 151 -14.72 -2.96 -5.14
C LYS A 151 -16.10 -3.53 -5.41
#